data_56d799e5a0cbcb857c59bd4e98cce689
#
_entry.id   56d799e5a0cbcb857c59bd4e98cce689
#
_cell.length_a   1.000
_cell.length_b   1.000
_cell.length_c   1.000
_cell.angle_alpha   90.00
_cell.angle_beta   90.00
_cell.angle_gamma   90.00
#
_symmetry.space_group_name_H-M   'P 1'
#
loop_
_entity.id
_entity.type
_entity.pdbx_description
1 polymer ?
#
loop_
_entity_poly.entity_id
_entity_poly.type
_entity_poly.pdbx_seq_one_letter_code
_entity_poly.pdbx_strand_id
1 'polypeptide(L)'
;LILAVDDLSMVGKSSQYVSDHLRGDAGTTFMIKVKRLSTGKIMKMKITRRAIKMPSVPYYGLQVNNTGYINLNQFTEDCSKDFRRAFLEMKKQGMKSLIIDLRGNGGGLESEAVNIVNMFVPKDVLVVSNRGKLKRMNHDYKTAVEPIDTVMPIVVLVNGGTASASEITSGALQDLDRAIVMGTRTYGKGLVQMTVDLPYNGNLKLTTNKYYIPSGRCIQAINYKHGRGGYTEHVPDSLTK
;
A
#
# COMPACT_ATOMS: atom_id res chain seq x y z
N LEU A 1 -0.14 -30.45 -3.54
CA LEU A 1 1.12 -30.55 -2.79
C LEU A 1 2.30 -30.51 -3.77
N ILE A 2 3.30 -29.65 -3.53
CA ILE A 2 4.54 -29.60 -4.31
C ILE A 2 5.47 -30.69 -3.76
N LEU A 3 5.95 -31.56 -4.62
CA LEU A 3 6.86 -32.65 -4.26
C LEU A 3 8.31 -32.34 -4.62
N ALA A 4 8.54 -31.70 -5.78
CA ALA A 4 9.89 -31.32 -6.21
C ALA A 4 9.85 -30.11 -7.16
N VAL A 5 10.95 -29.35 -7.18
CA VAL A 5 11.25 -28.29 -8.16
C VAL A 5 12.57 -28.68 -8.79
N ASP A 6 12.58 -28.86 -10.11
CA ASP A 6 13.64 -29.54 -10.85
C ASP A 6 13.96 -30.90 -10.17
N ASP A 7 15.18 -31.16 -9.80
CA ASP A 7 15.61 -32.40 -9.13
C ASP A 7 15.64 -32.28 -7.59
N LEU A 8 15.24 -31.10 -7.04
CA LEU A 8 15.27 -30.87 -5.60
C LEU A 8 13.93 -31.24 -4.94
N SER A 9 13.99 -32.11 -3.92
CA SER A 9 12.79 -32.46 -3.12
C SER A 9 12.32 -31.28 -2.27
N MET A 10 11.00 -31.03 -2.33
CA MET A 10 10.32 -29.98 -1.51
C MET A 10 9.58 -30.58 -0.31
N VAL A 11 9.60 -31.92 -0.16
CA VAL A 11 8.93 -32.60 0.95
C VAL A 11 9.63 -32.27 2.27
N GLY A 12 8.86 -31.84 3.26
CA GLY A 12 9.39 -31.43 4.57
C GLY A 12 10.15 -30.11 4.61
N LYS A 13 10.21 -29.37 3.51
CA LYS A 13 10.85 -28.04 3.46
C LYS A 13 9.87 -26.94 3.89
N SER A 14 10.42 -25.83 4.41
CA SER A 14 9.62 -24.66 4.77
C SER A 14 8.99 -24.00 3.54
N SER A 15 7.89 -23.27 3.73
CA SER A 15 7.25 -22.50 2.66
C SER A 15 8.19 -21.47 2.04
N GLN A 16 9.08 -20.88 2.83
CA GLN A 16 10.10 -19.94 2.35
C GLN A 16 11.08 -20.64 1.41
N TYR A 17 11.62 -21.79 1.80
CA TYR A 17 12.52 -22.58 0.96
C TYR A 17 11.88 -22.95 -0.39
N VAL A 18 10.62 -23.41 -0.38
CA VAL A 18 9.87 -23.72 -1.60
C VAL A 18 9.67 -22.47 -2.46
N SER A 19 9.30 -21.34 -1.85
CA SER A 19 9.10 -20.07 -2.54
C SER A 19 10.38 -19.58 -3.24
N ASP A 20 11.53 -19.70 -2.59
CA ASP A 20 12.81 -19.25 -3.13
C ASP A 20 13.22 -20.05 -4.38
N HIS A 21 12.87 -21.35 -4.44
CA HIS A 21 13.11 -22.20 -5.61
C HIS A 21 12.07 -22.01 -6.74
N LEU A 22 10.86 -21.55 -6.40
CA LEU A 22 9.84 -21.22 -7.41
C LEU A 22 10.10 -19.89 -8.09
N ARG A 23 10.69 -18.92 -7.36
CA ARG A 23 11.02 -17.60 -7.89
C ARG A 23 12.27 -17.65 -8.80
N GLY A 24 12.41 -16.65 -9.62
CA GLY A 24 13.55 -16.46 -10.53
C GLY A 24 13.20 -15.50 -11.66
N ASP A 25 14.14 -15.26 -12.55
CA ASP A 25 13.98 -14.30 -13.64
C ASP A 25 12.88 -14.68 -14.61
N ALA A 26 12.12 -13.68 -15.06
CA ALA A 26 11.07 -13.87 -16.05
C ALA A 26 11.68 -14.48 -17.35
N GLY A 27 10.95 -15.45 -17.94
CA GLY A 27 11.39 -16.19 -19.11
C GLY A 27 12.15 -17.47 -18.79
N THR A 28 12.70 -17.63 -17.58
CA THR A 28 13.34 -18.89 -17.17
C THR A 28 12.30 -20.00 -16.93
N THR A 29 12.73 -21.24 -17.08
CA THR A 29 11.85 -22.41 -16.94
C THR A 29 12.38 -23.38 -15.90
N PHE A 30 11.47 -24.11 -15.26
CA PHE A 30 11.78 -25.19 -14.34
C PHE A 30 10.72 -26.29 -14.43
N MET A 31 11.05 -27.47 -13.94
CA MET A 31 10.10 -28.59 -13.83
C MET A 31 9.52 -28.66 -12.43
N ILE A 32 8.20 -28.71 -12.33
CA ILE A 32 7.53 -28.91 -11.03
C ILE A 32 6.89 -30.30 -10.98
N LYS A 33 7.09 -31.02 -9.88
CA LYS A 33 6.40 -32.26 -9.57
C LYS A 33 5.37 -32.01 -8.48
N VAL A 34 4.11 -32.27 -8.77
CA VAL A 34 2.99 -32.00 -7.85
C VAL A 34 2.11 -33.23 -7.66
N LYS A 35 1.54 -33.37 -6.47
CA LYS A 35 0.48 -34.35 -6.18
C LYS A 35 -0.85 -33.63 -6.02
N ARG A 36 -1.83 -33.98 -6.85
CA ARG A 36 -3.22 -33.50 -6.70
C ARG A 36 -3.86 -34.22 -5.51
N LEU A 37 -4.24 -33.47 -4.49
CA LEU A 37 -4.75 -34.07 -3.24
C LEU A 37 -6.09 -34.81 -3.44
N SER A 38 -6.97 -34.28 -4.30
CA SER A 38 -8.29 -34.88 -4.56
C SER A 38 -8.25 -36.24 -5.26
N THR A 39 -7.20 -36.52 -6.05
CA THR A 39 -7.10 -37.78 -6.86
C THR A 39 -5.86 -38.60 -6.55
N GLY A 40 -4.94 -38.09 -5.73
CA GLY A 40 -3.63 -38.71 -5.48
C GLY A 40 -2.68 -38.68 -6.68
N LYS A 41 -3.10 -38.19 -7.86
CA LYS A 41 -2.32 -38.23 -9.10
C LYS A 41 -1.09 -37.36 -8.98
N ILE A 42 0.06 -37.90 -9.38
CA ILE A 42 1.33 -37.19 -9.49
C ILE A 42 1.51 -36.69 -10.93
N MET A 43 1.88 -35.43 -11.09
CA MET A 43 2.09 -34.81 -12.40
C MET A 43 3.42 -34.08 -12.40
N LYS A 44 4.10 -34.12 -13.55
CA LYS A 44 5.26 -33.26 -13.84
C LYS A 44 4.83 -32.23 -14.88
N MET A 45 5.21 -30.98 -14.66
CA MET A 45 4.85 -29.87 -15.55
C MET A 45 6.07 -28.95 -15.72
N LYS A 46 6.31 -28.47 -16.93
CA LYS A 46 7.25 -27.41 -17.20
C LYS A 46 6.57 -26.07 -16.97
N ILE A 47 7.15 -25.26 -16.11
CA ILE A 47 6.66 -23.91 -15.79
C ILE A 47 7.64 -22.88 -16.34
N THR A 48 7.12 -21.87 -17.02
CA THR A 48 7.89 -20.69 -17.44
C THR A 48 7.57 -19.55 -16.47
N ARG A 49 8.59 -18.99 -15.84
CA ARG A 49 8.44 -17.83 -14.96
C ARG A 49 8.02 -16.61 -15.78
N ARG A 50 7.09 -15.85 -15.26
CA ARG A 50 6.63 -14.60 -15.87
C ARG A 50 6.61 -13.52 -14.80
N ALA A 51 6.85 -12.27 -15.19
CA ALA A 51 6.57 -11.13 -14.32
C ALA A 51 5.06 -11.08 -14.04
N ILE A 52 4.68 -11.23 -12.78
CA ILE A 52 3.28 -11.14 -12.36
C ILE A 52 3.03 -9.71 -11.92
N LYS A 53 2.24 -8.97 -12.69
CA LYS A 53 1.73 -7.66 -12.28
C LYS A 53 0.51 -7.90 -11.40
N MET A 54 0.68 -7.74 -10.10
CA MET A 54 -0.47 -7.77 -9.18
C MET A 54 -1.25 -6.46 -9.36
N PRO A 55 -2.58 -6.52 -9.58
CA PRO A 55 -3.37 -5.30 -9.68
C PRO A 55 -3.37 -4.56 -8.33
N SER A 56 -3.18 -3.25 -8.36
CA SER A 56 -3.25 -2.41 -7.15
C SER A 56 -4.65 -2.37 -6.57
N VAL A 57 -5.67 -2.44 -7.43
CA VAL A 57 -7.09 -2.58 -7.10
C VAL A 57 -7.56 -3.97 -7.52
N PRO A 58 -7.33 -5.02 -6.68
CA PRO A 58 -7.69 -6.40 -7.05
C PRO A 58 -9.20 -6.65 -7.03
N TYR A 59 -9.95 -5.84 -6.32
CA TYR A 59 -11.40 -5.95 -6.22
C TYR A 59 -12.06 -4.58 -6.01
N TYR A 60 -13.16 -4.34 -6.69
CA TYR A 60 -14.12 -3.27 -6.43
C TYR A 60 -15.52 -3.70 -6.85
N GLY A 61 -16.55 -3.08 -6.26
CA GLY A 61 -17.94 -3.37 -6.61
C GLY A 61 -18.94 -2.71 -5.67
N LEU A 62 -20.18 -2.66 -6.11
CA LEU A 62 -21.28 -2.20 -5.27
C LEU A 62 -21.66 -3.28 -4.24
N GLN A 63 -21.82 -2.84 -3.01
CA GLN A 63 -22.37 -3.59 -1.88
C GLN A 63 -23.84 -3.21 -1.67
N VAL A 64 -24.45 -3.73 -0.61
CA VAL A 64 -25.81 -3.35 -0.22
C VAL A 64 -25.94 -1.83 -0.06
N ASN A 65 -27.14 -1.31 -0.31
CA ASN A 65 -27.46 0.12 -0.22
C ASN A 65 -26.66 1.03 -1.16
N ASN A 66 -26.23 0.50 -2.31
CA ASN A 66 -25.38 1.22 -3.28
C ASN A 66 -24.08 1.78 -2.67
N THR A 67 -23.50 1.09 -1.70
CA THR A 67 -22.20 1.41 -1.15
C THR A 67 -21.10 0.83 -2.05
N GLY A 68 -20.27 1.68 -2.63
CA GLY A 68 -19.08 1.25 -3.36
C GLY A 68 -18.03 0.74 -2.40
N TYR A 69 -17.31 -0.31 -2.80
CA TYR A 69 -16.16 -0.83 -2.08
C TYR A 69 -14.98 -0.95 -3.03
N ILE A 70 -13.85 -0.37 -2.65
CA ILE A 70 -12.58 -0.49 -3.38
C ILE A 70 -11.52 -1.04 -2.44
N ASN A 71 -10.97 -2.20 -2.77
CA ASN A 71 -9.78 -2.72 -2.11
C ASN A 71 -8.53 -2.22 -2.84
N LEU A 72 -7.70 -1.42 -2.16
CA LEU A 72 -6.43 -0.93 -2.68
C LEU A 72 -5.29 -1.60 -1.90
N ASN A 73 -4.56 -2.51 -2.55
CA ASN A 73 -3.54 -3.33 -1.90
C ASN A 73 -2.16 -2.67 -1.85
N GLN A 74 -1.86 -1.78 -2.78
CA GLN A 74 -0.55 -1.15 -2.88
C GLN A 74 -0.61 0.13 -3.71
N PHE A 75 0.23 1.10 -3.38
CA PHE A 75 0.39 2.33 -4.14
C PHE A 75 1.51 2.17 -5.19
N THR A 76 1.23 1.39 -6.24
CA THR A 76 2.13 1.27 -7.40
C THR A 76 1.89 2.40 -8.38
N GLU A 77 2.78 2.55 -9.37
CA GLU A 77 2.60 3.48 -10.48
C GLU A 77 1.23 3.29 -11.15
N ASP A 78 0.54 4.39 -11.41
CA ASP A 78 -0.79 4.46 -12.03
C ASP A 78 -1.95 3.82 -11.20
N CYS A 79 -1.73 3.45 -9.94
CA CYS A 79 -2.80 2.88 -9.12
C CYS A 79 -3.98 3.86 -8.92
N SER A 80 -3.70 5.16 -8.91
CA SER A 80 -4.75 6.20 -8.85
C SER A 80 -5.64 6.22 -10.10
N LYS A 81 -5.10 5.86 -11.26
CA LYS A 81 -5.91 5.71 -12.49
C LYS A 81 -6.84 4.52 -12.40
N ASP A 82 -6.36 3.37 -11.88
CA ASP A 82 -7.18 2.18 -11.66
C ASP A 82 -8.27 2.45 -10.61
N PHE A 83 -7.90 3.12 -9.52
CA PHE A 83 -8.83 3.55 -8.48
C PHE A 83 -9.92 4.49 -9.05
N ARG A 84 -9.52 5.50 -9.83
CA ARG A 84 -10.43 6.44 -10.49
C ARG A 84 -11.39 5.73 -11.43
N ARG A 85 -10.91 4.78 -12.22
CA ARG A 85 -11.74 3.95 -13.11
C ARG A 85 -12.79 3.19 -12.30
N ALA A 86 -12.38 2.47 -11.27
CA ALA A 86 -13.28 1.72 -10.39
C ALA A 86 -14.35 2.62 -9.75
N PHE A 87 -13.94 3.79 -9.24
CA PHE A 87 -14.85 4.77 -8.68
C PHE A 87 -15.91 5.24 -9.69
N LEU A 88 -15.47 5.65 -10.87
CA LEU A 88 -16.38 6.18 -11.91
C LEU A 88 -17.33 5.12 -12.45
N GLU A 89 -16.89 3.86 -12.58
CA GLU A 89 -17.74 2.75 -12.98
C GLU A 89 -18.85 2.49 -11.96
N MET A 90 -18.53 2.47 -10.67
CA MET A 90 -19.54 2.32 -9.61
C MET A 90 -20.45 3.55 -9.50
N LYS A 91 -19.91 4.76 -9.71
CA LYS A 91 -20.73 5.99 -9.71
C LYS A 91 -21.78 5.97 -10.82
N LYS A 92 -21.45 5.48 -12.03
CA LYS A 92 -22.40 5.26 -13.12
C LYS A 92 -23.49 4.24 -12.77
N GLN A 93 -23.20 3.28 -11.89
CA GLN A 93 -24.15 2.28 -11.39
C GLN A 93 -25.00 2.78 -10.22
N GLY A 94 -24.89 4.07 -9.84
CA GLY A 94 -25.70 4.67 -8.78
C GLY A 94 -25.09 4.58 -7.37
N MET A 95 -23.76 4.47 -7.25
CA MET A 95 -23.07 4.52 -5.98
C MET A 95 -23.42 5.79 -5.17
N LYS A 96 -23.74 5.63 -3.88
CA LYS A 96 -24.14 6.71 -2.95
C LYS A 96 -23.14 6.97 -1.83
N SER A 97 -22.28 6.02 -1.53
CA SER A 97 -21.20 6.10 -0.53
C SER A 97 -20.05 5.20 -0.93
N LEU A 98 -18.85 5.43 -0.36
CA LEU A 98 -17.64 4.70 -0.72
C LEU A 98 -16.93 4.15 0.51
N ILE A 99 -16.51 2.91 0.45
CA ILE A 99 -15.56 2.29 1.37
C ILE A 99 -14.24 2.11 0.62
N ILE A 100 -13.16 2.69 1.16
CA ILE A 100 -11.77 2.48 0.70
C ILE A 100 -11.11 1.54 1.68
N ASP A 101 -10.74 0.35 1.26
CA ASP A 101 -10.06 -0.62 2.13
C ASP A 101 -8.56 -0.58 1.93
N LEU A 102 -7.86 -0.07 2.96
CA LEU A 102 -6.40 0.00 3.04
C LEU A 102 -5.81 -0.98 4.06
N ARG A 103 -6.61 -1.93 4.55
CA ARG A 103 -6.13 -2.93 5.52
C ARG A 103 -5.08 -3.82 4.86
N GLY A 104 -3.92 -3.97 5.52
CA GLY A 104 -2.78 -4.72 5.00
C GLY A 104 -2.00 -4.02 3.88
N ASN A 105 -2.37 -2.81 3.50
CA ASN A 105 -1.65 -2.03 2.48
C ASN A 105 -0.43 -1.34 3.07
N GLY A 106 0.77 -1.83 2.76
CA GLY A 106 2.05 -1.30 3.24
C GLY A 106 2.48 0.04 2.62
N GLY A 107 1.65 0.65 1.76
CA GLY A 107 1.93 1.91 1.09
C GLY A 107 2.52 1.74 -0.31
N GLY A 108 3.42 2.62 -0.67
CA GLY A 108 4.08 2.70 -1.98
C GLY A 108 4.40 4.15 -2.35
N LEU A 109 4.07 4.56 -3.57
CA LEU A 109 4.36 5.90 -4.09
C LEU A 109 3.52 6.98 -3.40
N GLU A 110 4.20 7.99 -2.84
CA GLU A 110 3.57 9.15 -2.21
C GLU A 110 2.70 9.94 -3.20
N SER A 111 3.19 10.11 -4.44
CA SER A 111 2.45 10.81 -5.50
C SER A 111 1.09 10.18 -5.78
N GLU A 112 1.00 8.86 -5.71
CA GLU A 112 -0.25 8.15 -5.92
C GLU A 112 -1.25 8.35 -4.77
N ALA A 113 -0.75 8.46 -3.52
CA ALA A 113 -1.58 8.84 -2.38
C ALA A 113 -2.16 10.24 -2.57
N VAL A 114 -1.33 11.20 -2.98
CA VAL A 114 -1.76 12.58 -3.28
C VAL A 114 -2.81 12.58 -4.39
N ASN A 115 -2.60 11.81 -5.47
CA ASN A 115 -3.54 11.70 -6.58
C ASN A 115 -4.91 11.13 -6.15
N ILE A 116 -4.93 10.15 -5.23
CA ILE A 116 -6.19 9.59 -4.72
C ILE A 116 -6.91 10.61 -3.83
N VAL A 117 -6.20 11.28 -2.92
CA VAL A 117 -6.80 12.35 -2.09
C VAL A 117 -7.36 13.47 -2.98
N ASN A 118 -6.64 13.85 -4.04
CA ASN A 118 -7.08 14.87 -4.99
C ASN A 118 -8.44 14.58 -5.67
N MET A 119 -8.86 13.31 -5.72
CA MET A 119 -10.17 12.97 -6.28
C MET A 119 -11.34 13.48 -5.41
N PHE A 120 -11.09 13.73 -4.12
CA PHE A 120 -12.12 13.98 -3.11
C PHE A 120 -11.99 15.31 -2.37
N VAL A 121 -10.95 16.06 -2.63
CA VAL A 121 -10.61 17.32 -1.94
C VAL A 121 -10.43 18.43 -2.95
N PRO A 122 -10.87 19.67 -2.68
CA PRO A 122 -10.69 20.81 -3.57
C PRO A 122 -9.23 21.00 -4.01
N LYS A 123 -9.04 21.70 -5.11
CA LYS A 123 -7.71 22.06 -5.61
C LYS A 123 -6.95 22.96 -4.63
N ASP A 124 -5.61 22.92 -4.67
CA ASP A 124 -4.67 23.70 -3.87
C ASP A 124 -4.67 23.43 -2.37
N VAL A 125 -5.28 22.31 -1.93
CA VAL A 125 -5.30 21.87 -0.53
C VAL A 125 -4.06 21.04 -0.23
N LEU A 126 -3.41 21.31 0.92
CA LEU A 126 -2.27 20.51 1.41
C LEU A 126 -2.71 19.08 1.73
N VAL A 127 -1.95 18.12 1.21
CA VAL A 127 -2.16 16.68 1.48
C VAL A 127 -1.09 16.13 2.42
N VAL A 128 0.17 16.46 2.16
CA VAL A 128 1.29 15.99 2.98
C VAL A 128 2.48 16.93 2.82
N SER A 129 3.21 17.13 3.91
CA SER A 129 4.48 17.89 3.94
C SER A 129 5.63 16.96 4.26
N ASN A 130 6.68 17.04 3.45
CA ASN A 130 7.95 16.37 3.72
C ASN A 130 8.91 17.36 4.41
N ARG A 131 9.35 17.04 5.62
CA ARG A 131 10.27 17.88 6.40
C ARG A 131 11.46 17.08 6.89
N GLY A 132 12.66 17.60 6.64
CA GLY A 132 13.90 16.96 7.01
C GLY A 132 15.01 17.95 7.39
N LYS A 133 16.18 17.41 7.71
CA LYS A 133 17.35 18.20 8.08
C LYS A 133 17.80 19.12 6.94
N LEU A 134 17.76 18.65 5.71
CA LEU A 134 18.13 19.42 4.52
C LEU A 134 16.90 20.16 4.00
N LYS A 135 16.79 21.46 4.30
CA LYS A 135 15.64 22.29 3.93
C LYS A 135 15.31 22.26 2.43
N ARG A 136 16.33 22.13 1.55
CA ARG A 136 16.14 22.02 0.09
C ARG A 136 15.34 20.77 -0.34
N MET A 137 15.24 19.78 0.53
CA MET A 137 14.48 18.54 0.29
C MET A 137 13.08 18.59 0.94
N ASN A 138 12.73 19.70 1.58
CA ASN A 138 11.39 19.88 2.09
C ASN A 138 10.44 20.16 0.93
N HIS A 139 9.28 19.54 0.97
CA HIS A 139 8.27 19.71 -0.07
C HIS A 139 6.86 19.64 0.51
N ASP A 140 5.96 20.43 -0.05
CA ASP A 140 4.53 20.42 0.25
C ASP A 140 3.78 19.88 -0.97
N TYR A 141 3.14 18.73 -0.80
CA TYR A 141 2.29 18.15 -1.83
C TYR A 141 0.86 18.63 -1.62
N LYS A 142 0.35 19.31 -2.63
CA LYS A 142 -1.02 19.82 -2.67
C LYS A 142 -1.81 19.13 -3.78
N THR A 143 -3.12 19.16 -3.65
CA THR A 143 -4.02 18.80 -4.75
C THR A 143 -3.82 19.74 -5.93
N ALA A 144 -3.78 19.19 -7.15
CA ALA A 144 -3.39 19.95 -8.35
C ALA A 144 -4.54 20.11 -9.36
N VAL A 145 -5.55 19.27 -9.30
CA VAL A 145 -6.68 19.25 -10.26
C VAL A 145 -8.01 19.33 -9.53
N GLU A 146 -9.07 19.67 -10.24
CA GLU A 146 -10.42 19.66 -9.70
C GLU A 146 -10.84 18.24 -9.25
N PRO A 147 -11.51 18.13 -8.09
CA PRO A 147 -11.95 16.86 -7.57
C PRO A 147 -13.05 16.23 -8.42
N ILE A 148 -13.17 14.92 -8.35
CA ILE A 148 -14.28 14.20 -9.02
C ILE A 148 -15.53 14.12 -8.14
N ASP A 149 -15.37 14.21 -6.82
CA ASP A 149 -16.48 14.22 -5.86
C ASP A 149 -16.04 14.74 -4.49
N THR A 150 -16.65 15.80 -4.01
CA THR A 150 -16.35 16.41 -2.69
C THR A 150 -17.42 16.11 -1.64
N VAL A 151 -18.54 15.47 -2.01
CA VAL A 151 -19.71 15.36 -1.14
C VAL A 151 -20.07 13.91 -0.76
N MET A 152 -19.70 12.93 -1.59
CA MET A 152 -20.02 11.53 -1.32
C MET A 152 -19.45 11.08 0.03
N PRO A 153 -20.24 10.45 0.91
CA PRO A 153 -19.72 9.89 2.18
C PRO A 153 -18.63 8.85 1.92
N ILE A 154 -17.50 8.96 2.63
CA ILE A 154 -16.35 8.05 2.49
C ILE A 154 -15.98 7.48 3.86
N VAL A 155 -15.74 6.17 3.90
CA VAL A 155 -15.12 5.46 5.01
C VAL A 155 -13.81 4.85 4.53
N VAL A 156 -12.74 5.02 5.30
CA VAL A 156 -11.44 4.38 5.05
C VAL A 156 -11.20 3.31 6.10
N LEU A 157 -11.05 2.06 5.67
CA LEU A 157 -10.73 0.93 6.56
C LEU A 157 -9.22 0.77 6.69
N VAL A 158 -8.74 0.68 7.94
CA VAL A 158 -7.30 0.58 8.26
C VAL A 158 -7.03 -0.49 9.31
N ASN A 159 -5.79 -0.98 9.36
CA ASN A 159 -5.30 -1.86 10.42
C ASN A 159 -3.79 -1.72 10.63
N GLY A 160 -3.19 -2.55 11.51
CA GLY A 160 -1.75 -2.54 11.79
C GLY A 160 -0.85 -2.82 10.59
N GLY A 161 -1.37 -3.32 9.46
CA GLY A 161 -0.66 -3.47 8.19
C GLY A 161 -0.77 -2.27 7.27
N THR A 162 -1.59 -1.27 7.61
CA THR A 162 -1.72 -0.01 6.86
C THR A 162 -0.52 0.89 7.16
N ALA A 163 0.29 1.23 6.15
CA ALA A 163 1.54 1.96 6.37
C ALA A 163 1.85 3.00 5.26
N SER A 164 2.68 4.02 5.60
CA SER A 164 3.29 4.94 4.62
C SER A 164 2.25 5.69 3.76
N ALA A 165 2.25 5.54 2.41
CA ALA A 165 1.29 6.17 1.50
C ALA A 165 -0.18 5.92 1.88
N SER A 166 -0.49 4.74 2.46
CA SER A 166 -1.82 4.44 2.99
C SER A 166 -2.17 5.31 4.20
N GLU A 167 -1.18 5.58 5.06
CA GLU A 167 -1.36 6.47 6.22
C GLU A 167 -1.47 7.93 5.81
N ILE A 168 -0.77 8.32 4.73
CA ILE A 168 -0.95 9.66 4.12
C ILE A 168 -2.38 9.81 3.62
N THR A 169 -2.87 8.84 2.84
CA THR A 169 -4.23 8.87 2.28
C THR A 169 -5.30 8.91 3.37
N SER A 170 -5.24 7.98 4.33
CA SER A 170 -6.23 7.92 5.42
C SER A 170 -6.15 9.14 6.33
N GLY A 171 -4.92 9.57 6.70
CA GLY A 171 -4.71 10.70 7.59
C GLY A 171 -5.08 12.03 6.94
N ALA A 172 -4.75 12.25 5.67
CA ALA A 172 -5.14 13.47 4.97
C ALA A 172 -6.67 13.57 4.80
N LEU A 173 -7.34 12.49 4.40
CA LEU A 173 -8.80 12.48 4.29
C LEU A 173 -9.48 12.68 5.65
N GLN A 174 -8.89 12.18 6.74
CA GLN A 174 -9.36 12.41 8.11
C GLN A 174 -9.18 13.87 8.53
N ASP A 175 -7.97 14.41 8.39
CA ASP A 175 -7.62 15.78 8.83
C ASP A 175 -8.40 16.86 8.05
N LEU A 176 -8.82 16.54 6.83
CA LEU A 176 -9.62 17.43 5.97
C LEU A 176 -11.13 17.20 6.13
N ASP A 177 -11.56 16.48 7.15
CA ASP A 177 -12.98 16.13 7.42
C ASP A 177 -13.68 15.49 6.20
N ARG A 178 -12.91 14.81 5.34
CA ARG A 178 -13.42 14.25 4.10
C ARG A 178 -13.86 12.80 4.23
N ALA A 179 -13.29 12.06 5.17
CA ALA A 179 -13.63 10.67 5.41
C ALA A 179 -13.58 10.30 6.89
N ILE A 180 -14.36 9.28 7.26
CA ILE A 180 -14.26 8.62 8.56
C ILE A 180 -13.25 7.49 8.42
N VAL A 181 -12.24 7.46 9.31
CA VAL A 181 -11.27 6.36 9.38
C VAL A 181 -11.73 5.35 10.43
N MET A 182 -11.85 4.07 10.02
CA MET A 182 -12.32 2.98 10.87
C MET A 182 -11.34 1.80 10.89
N GLY A 183 -11.15 1.22 12.06
CA GLY A 183 -10.29 0.04 12.22
C GLY A 183 -9.40 0.11 13.44
N THR A 184 -8.24 -0.49 13.36
CA THR A 184 -7.23 -0.48 14.42
C THR A 184 -6.09 0.47 14.08
N ARG A 185 -5.24 0.80 15.07
CA ARG A 185 -4.07 1.66 14.86
C ARG A 185 -3.24 1.18 13.69
N THR A 186 -2.82 2.13 12.82
CA THR A 186 -1.95 1.89 11.67
C THR A 186 -0.48 1.68 12.10
N TYR A 187 0.36 1.31 11.17
CA TYR A 187 1.76 0.93 11.42
C TYR A 187 2.60 2.08 11.99
N GLY A 188 2.39 3.31 11.53
CA GLY A 188 3.19 4.47 11.92
C GLY A 188 4.50 4.61 11.15
N LYS A 189 4.52 4.40 9.83
CA LYS A 189 5.69 4.60 8.97
C LYS A 189 5.66 5.99 8.34
N GLY A 190 6.22 6.95 9.05
CA GLY A 190 6.26 8.36 8.65
C GLY A 190 7.62 8.85 8.14
N LEU A 191 8.48 7.97 7.62
CA LEU A 191 9.80 8.30 7.10
C LEU A 191 9.84 8.22 5.58
N VAL A 192 10.34 9.30 4.96
CA VAL A 192 10.68 9.34 3.53
C VAL A 192 12.04 8.71 3.33
N GLN A 193 12.11 7.71 2.47
CA GLN A 193 13.34 7.02 2.11
C GLN A 193 13.62 7.18 0.63
N MET A 194 14.86 7.52 0.31
CA MET A 194 15.37 7.57 -1.07
C MET A 194 16.40 6.48 -1.29
N THR A 195 16.38 5.89 -2.47
CA THR A 195 17.46 5.00 -2.93
C THR A 195 18.38 5.82 -3.81
N VAL A 196 19.67 5.76 -3.51
CA VAL A 196 20.73 6.40 -4.28
C VAL A 196 21.62 5.32 -4.85
N ASP A 197 21.79 5.32 -6.16
CA ASP A 197 22.68 4.39 -6.82
C ASP A 197 24.15 4.73 -6.51
N LEU A 198 24.93 3.71 -6.20
CA LEU A 198 26.34 3.81 -5.91
C LEU A 198 27.16 3.12 -7.02
N PRO A 199 28.46 3.42 -7.15
CA PRO A 199 29.38 2.66 -8.00
C PRO A 199 29.29 1.15 -7.73
N TYR A 200 29.61 0.34 -8.73
CA TYR A 200 29.62 -1.12 -8.66
C TYR A 200 28.24 -1.77 -8.38
N ASN A 201 27.18 -1.20 -8.94
CA ASN A 201 25.78 -1.67 -8.77
C ASN A 201 25.29 -1.71 -7.32
N GLY A 202 25.93 -0.96 -6.42
CA GLY A 202 25.48 -0.79 -5.06
C GLY A 202 24.29 0.18 -4.96
N ASN A 203 23.45 0.01 -3.95
CA ASN A 203 22.34 0.93 -3.66
C ASN A 203 22.39 1.34 -2.20
N LEU A 204 22.25 2.65 -1.95
CA LEU A 204 22.16 3.21 -0.61
C LEU A 204 20.74 3.70 -0.35
N LYS A 205 20.08 3.14 0.65
CA LYS A 205 18.76 3.60 1.11
C LYS A 205 18.92 4.56 2.27
N LEU A 206 18.56 5.83 2.04
CA LEU A 206 18.68 6.92 3.00
C LEU A 206 17.31 7.39 3.46
N THR A 207 17.17 7.62 4.77
CA THR A 207 16.04 8.37 5.32
C THR A 207 16.37 9.86 5.27
N THR A 208 15.53 10.65 4.59
CA THR A 208 15.75 12.08 4.34
C THR A 208 14.80 12.98 5.08
N ASN A 209 13.51 12.60 5.16
CA ASN A 209 12.44 13.44 5.68
C ASN A 209 11.46 12.63 6.53
N LYS A 210 10.57 13.34 7.22
CA LYS A 210 9.37 12.82 7.86
C LYS A 210 8.14 13.34 7.14
N TYR A 211 7.05 12.54 7.14
CA TYR A 211 5.73 12.94 6.66
C TYR A 211 4.93 13.65 7.74
N TYR A 212 4.32 14.75 7.36
CA TYR A 212 3.35 15.51 8.18
C TYR A 212 2.07 15.68 7.39
N ILE A 213 0.95 15.19 7.92
CA ILE A 213 -0.38 15.30 7.32
C ILE A 213 -0.95 16.71 7.55
N PRO A 214 -2.10 17.09 6.96
CA PRO A 214 -2.59 18.47 6.95
C PRO A 214 -2.68 19.15 8.32
N SER A 215 -3.02 18.43 9.38
CA SER A 215 -3.04 18.93 10.76
C SER A 215 -1.66 19.26 11.35
N GLY A 216 -0.57 18.96 10.62
CA GLY A 216 0.81 19.06 11.13
C GLY A 216 1.24 17.85 11.97
N ARG A 217 0.40 16.85 12.12
CA ARG A 217 0.70 15.61 12.84
C ARG A 217 1.70 14.76 12.05
N CYS A 218 2.77 14.29 12.74
CA CYS A 218 3.74 13.36 12.16
C CYS A 218 3.22 11.93 12.27
N ILE A 219 3.25 11.20 11.15
CA ILE A 219 2.80 9.79 11.10
C ILE A 219 3.77 8.85 11.84
N GLN A 220 5.06 9.22 11.97
CA GLN A 220 6.11 8.33 12.48
C GLN A 220 5.87 7.93 13.94
N ALA A 221 5.62 6.65 14.19
CA ALA A 221 5.42 6.10 15.53
C ALA A 221 6.74 5.72 16.22
N ILE A 222 7.74 5.24 15.45
CA ILE A 222 9.01 4.77 16.02
C ILE A 222 9.97 5.93 16.19
N ASN A 223 10.51 6.09 17.41
CA ASN A 223 11.54 7.07 17.73
C ASN A 223 12.94 6.44 17.69
N TYR A 224 13.84 7.00 16.88
CA TYR A 224 15.22 6.53 16.72
C TYR A 224 16.28 7.39 17.43
N LYS A 225 15.87 8.35 18.29
CA LYS A 225 16.77 9.34 18.89
C LYS A 225 17.84 8.75 19.83
N HIS A 226 17.60 7.58 20.41
CA HIS A 226 18.47 7.01 21.45
C HIS A 226 19.30 5.80 20.99
N GLY A 227 19.61 5.68 19.71
CA GLY A 227 20.51 4.64 19.18
C GLY A 227 19.86 3.27 19.05
N ARG A 228 20.38 2.23 19.09
CA ARG A 228 20.01 0.80 18.92
C ARG A 228 18.52 0.50 18.88
N GLY A 229 17.97 0.50 17.65
CA GLY A 229 16.75 -0.24 17.32
C GLY A 229 15.42 0.45 17.58
N GLY A 230 15.32 1.77 17.68
CA GLY A 230 14.06 2.50 17.76
C GLY A 230 13.03 1.98 18.79
N TYR A 231 12.28 2.84 19.44
CA TYR A 231 11.20 2.47 20.35
C TYR A 231 9.91 3.19 19.95
N THR A 232 8.77 2.58 20.23
CA THR A 232 7.45 3.19 20.04
C THR A 232 7.07 3.90 21.34
N GLU A 233 6.82 5.21 21.27
CA GLU A 233 6.20 5.90 22.38
C GLU A 233 4.77 5.39 22.54
N HIS A 234 4.45 4.80 23.68
CA HIS A 234 3.11 4.34 23.98
C HIS A 234 2.25 5.57 24.33
N VAL A 235 1.48 6.05 23.37
CA VAL A 235 0.44 7.03 23.65
C VAL A 235 -0.74 6.26 24.26
N PRO A 236 -1.15 6.58 25.50
CA PRO A 236 -2.30 5.92 26.13
C PRO A 236 -3.55 6.04 25.23
N ASP A 237 -4.35 4.98 25.13
CA ASP A 237 -5.58 4.96 24.32
C ASP A 237 -6.56 6.07 24.68
N SER A 238 -6.49 6.60 25.90
CA SER A 238 -7.28 7.76 26.36
C SER A 238 -6.97 9.06 25.62
N LEU A 239 -5.84 9.17 24.92
CA LEU A 239 -5.43 10.34 24.13
C LEU A 239 -5.61 10.13 22.62
N THR A 240 -6.17 9.01 22.20
CA THR A 240 -6.41 8.65 20.79
C THR A 240 -7.87 8.80 20.39
N LYS A 241 -8.56 9.79 20.97
CA LYS A 241 -9.94 10.16 20.55
C LYS A 241 -9.93 10.96 19.28
#